data_06ea133dfaded7672af96c49ed9a7da0
#
_entry.id   06ea133dfaded7672af96c49ed9a7da0
#
_cell.length_a   1.000
_cell.length_b   1.000
_cell.length_c   1.000
_cell.angle_alpha   90.00
_cell.angle_beta   90.00
_cell.angle_gamma   90.00
#
_symmetry.space_group_name_H-M   'P 1'
#
loop_
_entity.id
_entity.type
_entity.pdbx_description
1 polymer ?
#
loop_
_entity_poly.entity_id
_entity_poly.type
_entity_poly.pdbx_seq_one_letter_code
_entity_poly.pdbx_strand_id
1 'polypeptide(L)'
;QIARYLFQIFVFGGSIHPLAIFSILLKIQTMNAKKDIQQQAFQENPWNVYLSGEIHSDWREQIKEVLNTYQVPIQFSEPNTGHSDSDDCGSILLGSESDSFWHDHKGAGLNSIRRRKLIQEADIVVVRFGKKYKQWNAAFEAGIAHALNKSLILLHDEEHDHALKEIDQSSAAVCRSPEQVAAVIAYCIKGILKN
;
A
#
# COMPACT_ATOMS: atom_id res chain seq x y z
N GLN A 1 -22.85 9.30 -21.31
CA GLN A 1 -23.48 10.56 -21.82
C GLN A 1 -23.41 10.66 -23.34
N ILE A 2 -22.27 10.38 -23.97
CA ILE A 2 -22.09 10.44 -25.44
C ILE A 2 -22.99 9.42 -26.16
N ALA A 3 -23.08 8.18 -25.66
CA ALA A 3 -23.97 7.16 -26.23
C ALA A 3 -25.46 7.56 -26.16
N ARG A 4 -25.88 8.25 -25.11
CA ARG A 4 -27.24 8.81 -25.01
C ARG A 4 -27.48 9.94 -26.00
N TYR A 5 -26.49 10.78 -26.28
CA TYR A 5 -26.59 11.86 -27.26
C TYR A 5 -26.67 11.32 -28.68
N LEU A 6 -25.84 10.32 -29.05
CA LEU A 6 -25.88 9.65 -30.34
C LEU A 6 -27.18 8.90 -30.54
N PHE A 7 -27.73 8.26 -29.53
CA PHE A 7 -29.02 7.58 -29.58
C PHE A 7 -30.18 8.53 -29.81
N GLN A 8 -30.20 9.71 -29.12
CA GLN A 8 -31.23 10.74 -29.36
C GLN A 8 -31.21 11.28 -30.79
N ILE A 9 -30.03 11.44 -31.40
CA ILE A 9 -29.89 11.93 -32.77
C ILE A 9 -30.35 10.87 -33.76
N PHE A 10 -30.07 9.59 -33.51
CA PHE A 10 -30.50 8.48 -34.37
C PHE A 10 -32.03 8.29 -34.36
N VAL A 11 -32.68 8.54 -33.23
CA VAL A 11 -34.15 8.35 -33.07
C VAL A 11 -34.96 9.49 -33.69
N PHE A 12 -34.43 10.73 -33.77
CA PHE A 12 -35.17 11.89 -34.22
C PHE A 12 -34.91 12.33 -35.68
N GLY A 13 -34.15 11.55 -36.49
CA GLY A 13 -34.00 11.75 -37.94
C GLY A 13 -33.40 13.09 -38.37
N GLY A 14 -32.73 13.81 -37.46
CA GLY A 14 -32.08 15.09 -37.74
C GLY A 14 -30.74 14.91 -38.49
N SER A 15 -30.57 15.64 -39.59
CA SER A 15 -29.28 15.69 -40.30
C SER A 15 -28.26 16.44 -39.45
N ILE A 16 -27.22 15.74 -38.97
CA ILE A 16 -26.14 16.36 -38.20
C ILE A 16 -25.17 17.03 -39.13
N HIS A 17 -24.91 18.32 -38.88
CA HIS A 17 -23.92 19.05 -39.66
C HIS A 17 -22.53 18.40 -39.51
N PRO A 18 -21.76 18.13 -40.59
CA PRO A 18 -20.45 17.47 -40.51
C PRO A 18 -19.46 18.13 -39.50
N LEU A 19 -19.51 19.44 -39.32
CA LEU A 19 -18.71 20.18 -38.35
C LEU A 19 -19.04 19.83 -36.89
N ALA A 20 -20.30 19.47 -36.59
CA ALA A 20 -20.68 19.05 -35.24
C ALA A 20 -20.12 17.66 -34.90
N ILE A 21 -20.15 16.73 -35.86
CA ILE A 21 -19.53 15.39 -35.74
C ILE A 21 -18.02 15.54 -35.51
N PHE A 22 -17.36 16.36 -36.32
CA PHE A 22 -15.93 16.63 -36.19
C PHE A 22 -15.55 17.21 -34.83
N SER A 23 -16.34 18.16 -34.33
CA SER A 23 -16.13 18.75 -32.99
C SER A 23 -16.29 17.73 -31.86
N ILE A 24 -17.26 16.81 -31.98
CA ILE A 24 -17.48 15.74 -30.99
C ILE A 24 -16.31 14.73 -31.03
N LEU A 25 -15.89 14.31 -32.22
CA LEU A 25 -14.75 13.40 -32.37
C LEU A 25 -13.45 14.00 -31.82
N LEU A 26 -13.20 15.27 -32.08
CA LEU A 26 -12.02 15.97 -31.53
C LEU A 26 -12.04 16.04 -30.00
N LYS A 27 -13.21 16.29 -29.39
CA LYS A 27 -13.39 16.27 -27.94
C LYS A 27 -13.17 14.87 -27.37
N ILE A 28 -13.67 13.84 -28.01
CA ILE A 28 -13.45 12.44 -27.58
C ILE A 28 -11.95 12.11 -27.65
N GLN A 29 -11.28 12.48 -28.73
CA GLN A 29 -9.86 12.21 -28.92
C GLN A 29 -8.99 12.94 -27.90
N THR A 30 -9.31 14.21 -27.58
CA THR A 30 -8.62 14.97 -26.53
C THR A 30 -8.90 14.44 -25.13
N MET A 31 -10.10 13.95 -24.84
CA MET A 31 -10.43 13.31 -23.57
C MET A 31 -9.69 11.99 -23.39
N ASN A 32 -9.61 11.17 -24.44
CA ASN A 32 -8.86 9.91 -24.41
C ASN A 32 -7.36 10.18 -24.21
N ALA A 33 -6.77 11.08 -24.98
CA ALA A 33 -5.36 11.46 -24.83
C ALA A 33 -5.03 11.97 -23.41
N LYS A 34 -5.91 12.80 -22.80
CA LYS A 34 -5.74 13.24 -21.41
C LYS A 34 -5.82 12.08 -20.43
N LYS A 35 -6.72 11.12 -20.66
CA LYS A 35 -6.88 9.94 -19.83
C LYS A 35 -5.65 9.02 -19.91
N ASP A 36 -5.12 8.85 -21.12
CA ASP A 36 -3.92 8.04 -21.36
C ASP A 36 -2.68 8.68 -20.70
N ILE A 37 -2.50 10.00 -20.85
CA ILE A 37 -1.40 10.74 -20.19
C ILE A 37 -1.53 10.66 -18.67
N GLN A 38 -2.74 10.79 -18.11
CA GLN A 38 -2.98 10.70 -16.68
C GLN A 38 -2.75 9.28 -16.17
N GLN A 39 -3.11 8.27 -16.94
CA GLN A 39 -2.88 6.86 -16.60
C GLN A 39 -1.39 6.48 -16.70
N GLN A 40 -0.66 7.04 -17.66
CA GLN A 40 0.78 6.85 -17.80
C GLN A 40 1.55 7.54 -16.68
N ALA A 41 1.24 8.80 -16.34
CA ALA A 41 1.81 9.50 -15.21
C ALA A 41 1.53 8.81 -13.85
N PHE A 42 0.37 8.15 -13.74
CA PHE A 42 -0.03 7.38 -12.58
C PHE A 42 0.76 6.06 -12.46
N GLN A 43 1.19 5.47 -13.59
CA GLN A 43 2.06 4.28 -13.61
C GLN A 43 3.54 4.61 -13.41
N GLU A 44 3.97 5.82 -13.81
CA GLU A 44 5.36 6.27 -13.68
C GLU A 44 5.74 6.64 -12.24
N ASN A 45 4.76 6.86 -11.36
CA ASN A 45 4.99 7.22 -9.95
C ASN A 45 4.08 6.42 -9.01
N PRO A 46 4.35 5.11 -8.81
CA PRO A 46 3.53 4.26 -7.97
C PRO A 46 3.63 4.66 -6.49
N TRP A 47 2.53 4.47 -5.77
CA TRP A 47 2.53 4.61 -4.32
C TRP A 47 3.38 3.52 -3.67
N ASN A 48 4.23 3.92 -2.75
CA ASN A 48 5.10 3.01 -1.99
C ASN A 48 4.39 2.56 -0.71
N VAL A 49 4.08 1.28 -0.60
CA VAL A 49 3.40 0.70 0.57
C VAL A 49 4.35 -0.26 1.27
N TYR A 50 4.72 0.06 2.52
CA TYR A 50 5.53 -0.81 3.36
C TYR A 50 4.64 -1.69 4.25
N LEU A 51 4.79 -3.01 4.13
CA LEU A 51 4.00 -4.00 4.86
C LEU A 51 4.84 -4.59 6.01
N SER A 52 4.68 -4.04 7.21
CA SER A 52 5.40 -4.38 8.43
C SER A 52 4.62 -5.32 9.36
N GLY A 53 5.31 -5.97 10.26
CA GLY A 53 4.71 -6.72 11.37
C GLY A 53 4.79 -8.22 11.21
N GLU A 54 3.77 -8.92 11.67
CA GLU A 54 3.67 -10.38 11.76
C GLU A 54 4.11 -11.09 10.47
N ILE A 55 4.91 -12.17 10.60
CA ILE A 55 5.54 -12.87 9.47
C ILE A 55 5.08 -14.32 9.29
N HIS A 56 4.09 -14.78 10.07
CA HIS A 56 3.70 -16.19 10.13
C HIS A 56 2.40 -16.54 9.39
N SER A 57 1.75 -15.53 8.80
CA SER A 57 0.53 -15.71 8.01
C SER A 57 0.67 -14.99 6.65
N ASP A 58 -0.24 -15.26 5.74
CA ASP A 58 -0.26 -14.81 4.34
C ASP A 58 -0.96 -13.45 4.14
N TRP A 59 -1.17 -12.68 5.20
CA TRP A 59 -1.88 -11.41 5.16
C TRP A 59 -1.33 -10.39 4.15
N ARG A 60 -0.01 -10.43 3.89
CA ARG A 60 0.61 -9.57 2.89
C ARG A 60 0.16 -9.93 1.48
N GLU A 61 0.17 -11.22 1.20
CA GLU A 61 -0.26 -11.78 -0.07
C GLU A 61 -1.75 -11.49 -0.30
N GLN A 62 -2.58 -11.66 0.73
CA GLN A 62 -4.02 -11.32 0.66
C GLN A 62 -4.24 -9.84 0.33
N ILE A 63 -3.50 -8.91 0.94
CA ILE A 63 -3.57 -7.48 0.60
C ILE A 63 -3.16 -7.24 -0.87
N LYS A 64 -2.04 -7.83 -1.30
CA LYS A 64 -1.53 -7.69 -2.67
C LYS A 64 -2.53 -8.21 -3.71
N GLU A 65 -3.11 -9.39 -3.46
CA GLU A 65 -4.12 -10.00 -4.34
C GLU A 65 -5.36 -9.13 -4.47
N VAL A 66 -5.90 -8.66 -3.35
CA VAL A 66 -7.08 -7.78 -3.36
C VAL A 66 -6.75 -6.47 -4.07
N LEU A 67 -5.62 -5.83 -3.78
CA LEU A 67 -5.22 -4.57 -4.43
C LEU A 67 -4.99 -4.73 -5.94
N ASN A 68 -4.53 -5.89 -6.40
CA ASN A 68 -4.40 -6.18 -7.82
C ASN A 68 -5.77 -6.11 -8.53
N THR A 69 -6.86 -6.50 -7.88
CA THR A 69 -8.23 -6.37 -8.43
C THR A 69 -8.66 -4.92 -8.60
N TYR A 70 -8.10 -4.01 -7.82
CA TYR A 70 -8.37 -2.56 -7.91
C TYR A 70 -7.57 -1.86 -9.00
N GLN A 71 -6.53 -2.53 -9.56
CA GLN A 71 -5.67 -1.95 -10.60
C GLN A 71 -5.10 -0.57 -10.20
N VAL A 72 -4.54 -0.48 -9.01
CA VAL A 72 -3.88 0.73 -8.49
C VAL A 72 -2.35 0.62 -8.68
N PRO A 73 -1.66 1.73 -9.00
CA PRO A 73 -0.21 1.72 -9.16
C PRO A 73 0.46 1.71 -7.79
N ILE A 74 0.86 0.54 -7.35
CA ILE A 74 1.49 0.34 -6.05
C ILE A 74 2.78 -0.44 -6.23
N GLN A 75 3.80 -0.02 -5.49
CA GLN A 75 5.01 -0.78 -5.22
C GLN A 75 5.01 -1.20 -3.75
N PHE A 76 5.21 -2.48 -3.49
CA PHE A 76 5.30 -2.99 -2.13
C PHE A 76 6.74 -3.13 -1.69
N SER A 77 6.98 -2.87 -0.41
CA SER A 77 8.20 -3.20 0.29
C SER A 77 7.88 -3.85 1.64
N GLU A 78 8.78 -4.70 2.12
CA GLU A 78 8.56 -5.49 3.33
C GLU A 78 9.88 -5.83 4.02
N PRO A 79 9.87 -6.17 5.32
CA PRO A 79 11.04 -6.68 6.00
C PRO A 79 11.46 -8.01 5.40
N ASN A 80 12.71 -8.37 5.64
CA ASN A 80 13.19 -9.69 5.28
C ASN A 80 12.57 -10.74 6.22
N THR A 81 11.89 -11.74 5.66
CA THR A 81 11.22 -12.80 6.43
C THR A 81 11.99 -14.11 6.45
N GLY A 82 13.05 -14.21 5.65
CA GLY A 82 13.96 -15.36 5.65
C GLY A 82 14.89 -15.32 6.86
N HIS A 83 14.96 -16.42 7.64
CA HIS A 83 15.75 -16.50 8.87
C HIS A 83 17.22 -16.17 8.64
N SER A 84 17.87 -16.82 7.68
CA SER A 84 19.29 -16.57 7.35
C SER A 84 19.58 -15.13 6.92
N ASP A 85 18.67 -14.54 6.16
CA ASP A 85 18.82 -13.17 5.66
C ASP A 85 18.40 -12.11 6.67
N SER A 86 17.66 -12.48 7.72
CA SER A 86 17.19 -11.61 8.78
C SER A 86 18.04 -11.73 10.03
N ASP A 87 18.09 -12.91 10.63
CA ASP A 87 18.70 -13.08 11.94
C ASP A 87 20.21 -13.33 11.85
N ASP A 88 20.65 -14.11 10.85
CA ASP A 88 22.06 -14.48 10.69
C ASP A 88 22.89 -13.47 9.88
N CYS A 89 22.27 -12.51 9.20
CA CYS A 89 22.97 -11.57 8.30
C CYS A 89 24.13 -10.84 8.99
N GLY A 90 23.95 -10.47 10.27
CA GLY A 90 24.96 -9.79 11.05
C GLY A 90 26.21 -10.65 11.25
N SER A 91 26.04 -11.90 11.63
CA SER A 91 27.14 -12.86 11.84
C SER A 91 27.81 -13.27 10.54
N ILE A 92 27.05 -13.38 9.46
CA ILE A 92 27.57 -13.71 8.12
C ILE A 92 28.47 -12.57 7.60
N LEU A 93 28.04 -11.32 7.74
CA LEU A 93 28.71 -10.17 7.15
C LEU A 93 29.81 -9.57 8.05
N LEU A 94 29.63 -9.62 9.39
CA LEU A 94 30.51 -8.96 10.36
C LEU A 94 31.34 -9.95 11.19
N GLY A 95 31.24 -11.24 10.93
CA GLY A 95 31.89 -12.30 11.68
C GLY A 95 31.03 -12.91 12.77
N SER A 96 31.27 -14.20 13.04
CA SER A 96 30.51 -14.99 14.00
C SER A 96 30.64 -14.47 15.43
N GLU A 97 29.59 -14.71 16.22
CA GLU A 97 29.55 -14.44 17.66
C GLU A 97 29.21 -15.73 18.42
N SER A 98 29.81 -15.89 19.57
CA SER A 98 29.50 -17.00 20.48
C SER A 98 28.36 -16.65 21.45
N ASP A 99 28.15 -15.37 21.69
CA ASP A 99 27.08 -14.85 22.55
C ASP A 99 25.85 -14.50 21.73
N SER A 100 24.70 -15.05 22.11
CA SER A 100 23.43 -14.86 21.39
C SER A 100 22.96 -13.41 21.33
N PHE A 101 23.22 -12.63 22.39
CA PHE A 101 22.85 -11.21 22.41
C PHE A 101 23.61 -10.43 21.32
N TRP A 102 24.91 -10.65 21.20
CA TRP A 102 25.72 -9.96 20.20
C TRP A 102 25.44 -10.46 18.77
N HIS A 103 25.11 -11.75 18.63
CA HIS A 103 24.64 -12.31 17.37
C HIS A 103 23.38 -11.55 16.88
N ASP A 104 22.34 -11.51 17.71
CA ASP A 104 21.07 -10.84 17.39
C ASP A 104 21.26 -9.33 17.21
N HIS A 105 22.14 -8.72 18.02
CA HIS A 105 22.41 -7.29 17.94
C HIS A 105 23.02 -6.88 16.59
N LYS A 106 23.95 -7.67 16.05
CA LYS A 106 24.54 -7.44 14.73
C LYS A 106 23.47 -7.51 13.63
N GLY A 107 22.65 -8.55 13.62
CA GLY A 107 21.55 -8.71 12.67
C GLY A 107 20.53 -7.58 12.76
N ALA A 108 20.08 -7.26 13.97
CA ALA A 108 19.15 -6.17 14.24
C ALA A 108 19.71 -4.81 13.79
N GLY A 109 21.02 -4.57 13.95
CA GLY A 109 21.69 -3.35 13.49
C GLY A 109 21.59 -3.16 11.99
N LEU A 110 21.93 -4.18 11.20
CA LEU A 110 21.84 -4.13 9.75
C LEU A 110 20.39 -3.99 9.26
N ASN A 111 19.50 -4.78 9.84
CA ASN A 111 18.06 -4.69 9.53
C ASN A 111 17.48 -3.32 9.88
N SER A 112 17.98 -2.64 10.91
CA SER A 112 17.52 -1.30 11.28
C SER A 112 17.82 -0.24 10.21
N ILE A 113 18.94 -0.35 9.51
CA ILE A 113 19.31 0.54 8.41
C ILE A 113 18.31 0.36 7.27
N ARG A 114 18.09 -0.89 6.85
CA ARG A 114 17.18 -1.25 5.77
C ARG A 114 15.74 -0.82 6.10
N ARG A 115 15.23 -1.18 7.28
CA ARG A 115 13.89 -0.86 7.75
C ARG A 115 13.64 0.65 7.78
N ARG A 116 14.57 1.43 8.34
CA ARG A 116 14.45 2.90 8.38
C ARG A 116 14.30 3.47 6.97
N LYS A 117 15.12 3.01 6.03
CA LYS A 117 15.07 3.44 4.64
C LYS A 117 13.72 3.13 4.00
N LEU A 118 13.21 1.91 4.16
CA LEU A 118 11.92 1.48 3.61
C LEU A 118 10.75 2.29 4.18
N ILE A 119 10.74 2.54 5.49
CA ILE A 119 9.71 3.39 6.12
C ILE A 119 9.82 4.84 5.63
N GLN A 120 11.02 5.39 5.48
CA GLN A 120 11.22 6.75 4.97
C GLN A 120 10.72 6.92 3.55
N GLU A 121 10.85 5.92 2.70
CA GLU A 121 10.41 5.96 1.30
C GLU A 121 8.94 5.58 1.11
N ALA A 122 8.30 4.99 2.10
CA ALA A 122 6.89 4.65 2.02
C ALA A 122 5.98 5.88 2.05
N ASP A 123 4.93 5.85 1.24
CA ASP A 123 3.79 6.77 1.32
C ASP A 123 2.78 6.28 2.37
N ILE A 124 2.60 4.97 2.46
CA ILE A 124 1.74 4.28 3.42
C ILE A 124 2.54 3.19 4.13
N VAL A 125 2.42 3.12 5.44
CA VAL A 125 2.97 2.05 6.27
C VAL A 125 1.81 1.26 6.85
N VAL A 126 1.76 -0.03 6.57
CA VAL A 126 0.80 -0.97 7.18
C VAL A 126 1.52 -1.81 8.21
N VAL A 127 1.00 -1.85 9.44
CA VAL A 127 1.58 -2.66 10.50
C VAL A 127 0.56 -3.67 11.02
N ARG A 128 0.87 -4.97 10.87
CA ARG A 128 0.05 -6.05 11.40
C ARG A 128 0.54 -6.52 12.76
N PHE A 129 -0.39 -6.60 13.70
CA PHE A 129 -0.24 -7.31 14.96
C PHE A 129 -1.06 -8.61 14.89
N GLY A 130 -0.36 -9.75 14.87
CA GLY A 130 -0.99 -11.07 14.81
C GLY A 130 -1.06 -11.72 16.18
N LYS A 131 -1.78 -12.86 16.27
CA LYS A 131 -2.00 -13.61 17.52
C LYS A 131 -0.76 -14.32 18.04
N LYS A 132 0.18 -14.64 17.14
CA LYS A 132 1.36 -15.41 17.45
C LYS A 132 2.51 -14.49 17.80
N TYR A 133 3.05 -14.61 19.01
CA TYR A 133 4.12 -13.79 19.58
C TYR A 133 3.76 -12.32 19.88
N LYS A 134 4.55 -11.73 20.76
CA LYS A 134 4.50 -10.29 21.06
C LYS A 134 5.38 -9.55 20.05
N GLN A 135 4.77 -8.88 19.10
CA GLN A 135 5.49 -8.21 18.00
C GLN A 135 6.04 -6.83 18.42
N TRP A 136 7.01 -6.81 19.32
CA TRP A 136 7.66 -5.58 19.79
C TRP A 136 8.26 -4.76 18.64
N ASN A 137 8.84 -5.45 17.65
CA ASN A 137 9.41 -4.78 16.46
C ASN A 137 8.33 -4.09 15.63
N ALA A 138 7.13 -4.67 15.51
CA ALA A 138 6.01 -4.04 14.83
C ALA A 138 5.57 -2.75 15.54
N ALA A 139 5.49 -2.76 16.87
CA ALA A 139 5.18 -1.56 17.65
C ALA A 139 6.25 -0.47 17.48
N PHE A 140 7.52 -0.87 17.45
CA PHE A 140 8.63 0.06 17.20
C PHE A 140 8.58 0.66 15.79
N GLU A 141 8.24 -0.13 14.77
CA GLU A 141 8.09 0.35 13.40
C GLU A 141 6.87 1.29 13.24
N ALA A 142 5.76 0.99 13.90
CA ALA A 142 4.61 1.89 13.97
C ALA A 142 4.99 3.25 14.58
N GLY A 143 5.77 3.24 15.68
CA GLY A 143 6.30 4.46 16.31
C GLY A 143 7.22 5.25 15.38
N ILE A 144 8.11 4.59 14.63
CA ILE A 144 8.97 5.24 13.64
C ILE A 144 8.12 5.86 12.53
N ALA A 145 7.15 5.14 11.99
CA ALA A 145 6.26 5.63 10.94
C ALA A 145 5.51 6.87 11.40
N HIS A 146 4.95 6.85 12.62
CA HIS A 146 4.28 8.01 13.22
C HIS A 146 5.24 9.21 13.39
N ALA A 147 6.43 9.00 13.94
CA ALA A 147 7.43 10.05 14.15
C ALA A 147 7.92 10.68 12.83
N LEU A 148 7.89 9.93 11.74
CA LEU A 148 8.21 10.40 10.39
C LEU A 148 7.01 10.97 9.62
N ASN A 149 5.86 11.15 10.28
CA ASN A 149 4.60 11.63 9.69
C ASN A 149 4.14 10.79 8.48
N LYS A 150 4.33 9.47 8.53
CA LYS A 150 3.84 8.55 7.50
C LYS A 150 2.37 8.22 7.72
N SER A 151 1.65 7.97 6.64
CA SER A 151 0.27 7.46 6.70
C SER A 151 0.29 6.04 7.27
N LEU A 152 -0.03 5.90 8.56
CA LEU A 152 0.00 4.63 9.27
C LEU A 152 -1.39 3.96 9.25
N ILE A 153 -1.45 2.71 8.80
CA ILE A 153 -2.63 1.84 8.88
C ILE A 153 -2.26 0.66 9.77
N LEU A 154 -3.11 0.36 10.73
CA LEU A 154 -2.94 -0.80 11.59
C LEU A 154 -3.91 -1.92 11.19
N LEU A 155 -3.44 -3.15 11.34
CA LEU A 155 -4.21 -4.36 11.12
C LEU A 155 -4.05 -5.29 12.31
N HIS A 156 -5.12 -5.46 13.10
CA HIS A 156 -5.13 -6.39 14.23
C HIS A 156 -6.55 -6.81 14.61
N ASP A 157 -6.64 -7.90 15.37
CA ASP A 157 -7.88 -8.40 15.92
C ASP A 157 -8.30 -7.61 17.17
N GLU A 158 -9.59 -7.65 17.53
CA GLU A 158 -10.18 -6.94 18.69
C GLU A 158 -9.51 -7.28 20.02
N GLU A 159 -8.95 -8.48 20.15
CA GLU A 159 -8.23 -8.90 21.37
C GLU A 159 -7.02 -8.03 21.71
N HIS A 160 -6.50 -7.27 20.73
CA HIS A 160 -5.36 -6.37 20.89
C HIS A 160 -5.76 -4.93 21.20
N ASP A 161 -7.04 -4.55 21.13
CA ASP A 161 -7.51 -3.15 21.26
C ASP A 161 -6.98 -2.47 22.50
N HIS A 162 -7.07 -3.13 23.65
CA HIS A 162 -6.58 -2.52 24.90
C HIS A 162 -5.06 -2.35 24.93
N ALA A 163 -4.33 -3.32 24.38
CA ALA A 163 -2.87 -3.28 24.39
C ALA A 163 -2.30 -2.28 23.39
N LEU A 164 -2.99 -2.06 22.27
CA LEU A 164 -2.56 -1.21 21.16
C LEU A 164 -3.19 0.19 21.15
N LYS A 165 -4.04 0.53 22.12
CA LYS A 165 -4.82 1.78 22.16
C LYS A 165 -4.03 3.06 21.85
N GLU A 166 -2.77 3.16 22.29
CA GLU A 166 -1.93 4.32 22.03
C GLU A 166 -1.34 4.31 20.62
N ILE A 167 -1.05 3.13 20.09
CA ILE A 167 -0.60 2.95 18.73
C ILE A 167 -1.78 3.19 17.77
N ASP A 168 -2.96 2.71 18.12
CA ASP A 168 -4.21 2.94 17.35
C ASP A 168 -4.49 4.44 17.22
N GLN A 169 -4.34 5.19 18.31
CA GLN A 169 -4.54 6.64 18.33
C GLN A 169 -3.53 7.38 17.42
N SER A 170 -2.37 6.79 17.15
CA SER A 170 -1.35 7.38 16.28
C SER A 170 -1.51 7.01 14.79
N SER A 171 -2.51 6.19 14.45
CA SER A 171 -2.77 5.72 13.10
C SER A 171 -3.88 6.51 12.39
N ALA A 172 -3.87 6.47 11.06
CA ALA A 172 -4.94 7.02 10.23
C ALA A 172 -6.15 6.07 10.12
N ALA A 173 -5.92 4.77 10.26
CA ALA A 173 -6.97 3.75 10.23
C ALA A 173 -6.54 2.50 11.02
N VAL A 174 -7.51 1.86 11.67
CA VAL A 174 -7.40 0.53 12.28
C VAL A 174 -8.31 -0.42 11.52
N CYS A 175 -7.72 -1.44 10.90
CA CYS A 175 -8.40 -2.44 10.09
C CYS A 175 -8.44 -3.79 10.81
N ARG A 176 -9.45 -4.60 10.50
CA ARG A 176 -9.66 -5.93 11.11
C ARG A 176 -9.39 -7.07 10.13
N SER A 177 -9.24 -6.76 8.84
CA SER A 177 -8.92 -7.76 7.83
C SER A 177 -8.01 -7.19 6.73
N PRO A 178 -7.26 -8.04 6.01
CA PRO A 178 -6.48 -7.64 4.85
C PRO A 178 -7.30 -6.94 3.77
N GLU A 179 -8.56 -7.35 3.57
CA GLU A 179 -9.47 -6.76 2.60
C GLU A 179 -9.82 -5.32 2.97
N GLN A 180 -10.01 -5.02 4.27
CA GLN A 180 -10.23 -3.66 4.74
C GLN A 180 -8.99 -2.79 4.48
N VAL A 181 -7.79 -3.30 4.75
CA VAL A 181 -6.55 -2.58 4.44
C VAL A 181 -6.48 -2.26 2.95
N ALA A 182 -6.72 -3.26 2.10
CA ALA A 182 -6.70 -3.08 0.66
C ALA A 182 -7.74 -2.05 0.18
N ALA A 183 -8.95 -2.08 0.74
CA ALA A 183 -10.01 -1.13 0.42
C ALA A 183 -9.63 0.31 0.83
N VAL A 184 -9.05 0.49 2.01
CA VAL A 184 -8.55 1.79 2.50
C VAL A 184 -7.45 2.33 1.58
N ILE A 185 -6.45 1.51 1.25
CA ILE A 185 -5.37 1.91 0.34
C ILE A 185 -5.93 2.29 -1.04
N ALA A 186 -6.81 1.45 -1.60
CA ALA A 186 -7.42 1.73 -2.90
C ALA A 186 -8.20 3.04 -2.91
N TYR A 187 -8.94 3.33 -1.83
CA TYR A 187 -9.64 4.60 -1.66
C TYR A 187 -8.67 5.78 -1.57
N CYS A 188 -7.60 5.67 -0.79
CA CYS A 188 -6.59 6.74 -0.66
C CYS A 188 -5.96 7.09 -2.02
N ILE A 189 -5.75 6.10 -2.89
CA ILE A 189 -5.14 6.29 -4.19
C ILE A 189 -6.16 6.84 -5.22
N LYS A 190 -7.37 6.30 -5.25
CA LYS A 190 -8.38 6.63 -6.28
C LYS A 190 -9.33 7.75 -5.88
N GLY A 191 -9.53 8.00 -4.58
CA GLY A 191 -10.51 8.95 -4.08
C GLY A 191 -11.98 8.57 -4.32
N ILE A 192 -12.25 7.31 -4.72
CA ILE A 192 -13.60 6.80 -4.97
C ILE A 192 -13.82 5.44 -4.29
N LEU A 193 -15.01 5.23 -3.75
CA LEU A 193 -15.41 3.93 -3.25
C LEU A 193 -15.77 3.01 -4.43
N LYS A 194 -15.37 1.74 -4.33
CA LYS A 194 -15.82 0.72 -5.28
C LYS A 194 -17.23 0.32 -4.84
N ASN A 195 -18.22 0.61 -5.66
CA ASN A 195 -19.59 0.11 -5.51
C ASN A 195 -19.67 -1.34 -5.99
#